data_214bd40c3b9a361ad21c00d9efc85722
#
_entry.id   214bd40c3b9a361ad21c00d9efc85722
#
_cell.length_a   1.000
_cell.length_b   1.000
_cell.length_c   1.000
_cell.angle_alpha   90.00
_cell.angle_beta   90.00
_cell.angle_gamma   90.00
#
_symmetry.space_group_name_H-M   'P 1'
#
loop_
_entity.id
_entity.type
_entity.pdbx_description
1 polymer ?
#
loop_
_entity_poly.entity_id
_entity_poly.type
_entity_poly.pdbx_seq_one_letter_code
_entity_poly.pdbx_strand_id
1 'polypeptide(L)'
;MPKNKKVFILGMAKSGYEAAKLLSKDNKVLITDMKEQNKQHVEDLISRGVEYVITNKPEELLDDSYDMMVKNPGILPTHKCVQKARELNIKIINEVELAYSYLPHDI
;
A
#
# COMPACT_ATOMS: atom_id res chain seq x y z
N MET A 1 -1.59 -1.19 -15.54
CA MET A 1 -0.79 -0.63 -14.46
C MET A 1 -1.36 0.70 -14.01
N PRO A 2 -1.68 0.89 -12.74
CA PRO A 2 -2.16 2.20 -12.31
C PRO A 2 -1.08 3.25 -12.51
N LYS A 3 -1.50 4.43 -12.97
CA LYS A 3 -0.62 5.58 -13.18
C LYS A 3 -1.31 6.83 -12.69
N ASN A 4 -0.54 7.72 -12.09
CA ASN A 4 -1.03 8.99 -11.57
C ASN A 4 -2.13 8.81 -10.53
N LYS A 5 -2.03 7.74 -9.74
CA LYS A 5 -2.98 7.43 -8.67
C LYS A 5 -2.35 7.71 -7.31
N LYS A 6 -3.20 7.87 -6.32
CA LYS A 6 -2.77 7.98 -4.94
C LYS A 6 -3.07 6.65 -4.27
N VAL A 7 -2.02 5.97 -3.81
CA VAL A 7 -2.08 4.59 -3.33
C VAL A 7 -1.71 4.53 -1.85
N PHE A 8 -2.53 3.83 -1.10
CA PHE A 8 -2.32 3.59 0.33
C PHE A 8 -1.92 2.13 0.52
N ILE A 9 -0.75 1.86 1.09
CA ILE A 9 -0.31 0.49 1.36
C ILE A 9 -0.37 0.24 2.85
N LEU A 10 -1.18 -0.73 3.24
CA LEU A 10 -1.39 -1.09 4.63
C LEU A 10 -0.50 -2.29 4.98
N GLY A 11 0.53 -2.02 5.76
CA GLY A 11 1.50 -3.02 6.18
C GLY A 11 2.75 -3.04 5.29
N MET A 12 3.92 -3.06 5.94
CA MET A 12 5.21 -3.08 5.25
C MET A 12 5.95 -4.39 5.50
N ALA A 13 5.29 -5.52 5.26
CA ALA A 13 5.98 -6.78 5.14
C ALA A 13 6.78 -6.77 3.82
N LYS A 14 7.57 -7.80 3.57
CA LYS A 14 8.40 -7.86 2.35
C LYS A 14 7.59 -7.57 1.08
N SER A 15 6.41 -8.14 0.98
CA SER A 15 5.54 -7.93 -0.18
C SER A 15 5.02 -6.49 -0.26
N GLY A 16 4.75 -5.85 0.87
CA GLY A 16 4.36 -4.43 0.91
C GLY A 16 5.48 -3.53 0.43
N TYR A 17 6.69 -3.80 0.85
CA TYR A 17 7.87 -3.08 0.39
C TYR A 17 8.03 -3.19 -1.13
N GLU A 18 7.94 -4.40 -1.67
CA GLU A 18 8.04 -4.63 -3.11
C GLU A 18 6.92 -3.93 -3.88
N ALA A 19 5.71 -3.97 -3.35
CA ALA A 19 4.58 -3.26 -3.95
C ALA A 19 4.82 -1.76 -3.99
N ALA A 20 5.33 -1.19 -2.90
CA ALA A 20 5.63 0.25 -2.84
C ALA A 20 6.70 0.64 -3.86
N LYS A 21 7.74 -0.16 -4.00
CA LYS A 21 8.77 0.08 -5.01
C LYS A 21 8.19 0.11 -6.41
N LEU A 22 7.36 -0.87 -6.72
CA LEU A 22 6.77 -1.00 -8.04
C LEU A 22 5.82 0.16 -8.35
N LEU A 23 4.95 0.47 -7.41
CA LEU A 23 3.92 1.49 -7.61
C LEU A 23 4.47 2.92 -7.58
N SER A 24 5.56 3.15 -6.85
CA SER A 24 6.13 4.50 -6.70
C SER A 24 6.64 5.09 -8.01
N LYS A 25 6.88 4.25 -9.01
CA LYS A 25 7.37 4.73 -10.32
C LYS A 25 6.38 5.65 -11.02
N ASP A 26 5.08 5.34 -10.90
CA ASP A 26 4.05 6.06 -11.64
C ASP A 26 2.95 6.62 -10.76
N ASN A 27 3.04 6.45 -9.44
CA ASN A 27 1.97 6.80 -8.50
C ASN A 27 2.53 7.48 -7.27
N LYS A 28 1.65 8.19 -6.57
CA LYS A 28 1.95 8.74 -5.25
C LYS A 28 1.59 7.68 -4.21
N VAL A 29 2.56 7.25 -3.42
CA VAL A 29 2.41 6.11 -2.51
C VAL A 29 2.67 6.53 -1.07
N LEU A 30 1.76 6.13 -0.18
CA LEU A 30 1.98 6.14 1.26
C LEU A 30 1.96 4.71 1.76
N ILE A 31 2.95 4.32 2.56
CA ILE A 31 2.99 3.02 3.22
C ILE A 31 3.04 3.21 4.72
N THR A 32 2.28 2.42 5.44
CA THR A 32 2.20 2.52 6.90
C THR A 32 2.29 1.15 7.56
N ASP A 33 2.86 1.12 8.76
CA ASP A 33 2.91 -0.06 9.61
C ASP A 33 2.84 0.36 11.07
N MET A 34 2.57 -0.59 11.94
CA MET A 34 2.53 -0.35 13.39
C MET A 34 3.92 -0.37 14.03
N LYS A 35 4.88 -1.02 13.38
CA LYS A 35 6.23 -1.21 13.90
C LYS A 35 7.26 -0.65 12.94
N GLU A 36 8.39 -0.22 13.51
CA GLU A 36 9.53 0.16 12.69
C GLU A 36 9.97 -1.01 11.82
N GLN A 37 10.24 -0.71 10.58
CA GLN A 37 10.63 -1.70 9.58
C GLN A 37 12.12 -1.62 9.29
N ASN A 38 12.62 -2.50 8.42
CA ASN A 38 14.02 -2.53 8.04
C ASN A 38 14.47 -1.15 7.56
N LYS A 39 15.52 -0.62 8.19
CA LYS A 39 16.00 0.73 7.91
C LYS A 39 16.40 0.93 6.45
N GLN A 40 17.04 -0.07 5.85
CA GLN A 40 17.46 0.02 4.46
C GLN A 40 16.27 0.07 3.52
N HIS A 41 15.23 -0.70 3.79
CA HIS A 41 14.00 -0.67 3.01
C HIS A 41 13.29 0.67 3.14
N VAL A 42 13.23 1.21 4.35
CA VAL A 42 12.61 2.51 4.60
C VAL A 42 13.35 3.62 3.85
N GLU A 43 14.67 3.63 3.95
CA GLU A 43 15.48 4.63 3.24
C GLU A 43 15.32 4.53 1.72
N ASP A 44 15.25 3.32 1.21
CA ASP A 44 15.02 3.09 -0.22
C ASP A 44 13.68 3.66 -0.66
N LEU A 45 12.61 3.39 0.09
CA LEU A 45 11.28 3.89 -0.24
C LEU A 45 11.22 5.42 -0.17
N ILE A 46 11.82 6.01 0.85
CA ILE A 46 11.86 7.47 0.99
C ILE A 46 12.60 8.09 -0.20
N SER A 47 13.69 7.47 -0.64
CA SER A 47 14.43 7.95 -1.81
C SER A 47 13.61 7.90 -3.10
N ARG A 48 12.59 7.04 -3.13
CA ARG A 48 11.68 6.91 -4.27
C ARG A 48 10.45 7.83 -4.16
N GLY A 49 10.39 8.66 -3.13
CA GLY A 49 9.28 9.57 -2.92
C GLY A 49 8.08 8.96 -2.20
N VAL A 50 8.24 7.77 -1.63
CA VAL A 50 7.17 7.13 -0.85
C VAL A 50 7.11 7.76 0.54
N GLU A 51 5.90 8.08 1.00
CA GLU A 51 5.68 8.47 2.39
C GLU A 51 5.65 7.23 3.27
N TYR A 52 6.42 7.24 4.33
CA TYR A 52 6.48 6.15 5.30
C TYR A 52 6.00 6.67 6.65
N VAL A 53 4.97 6.05 7.21
CA VAL A 53 4.38 6.48 8.49
C VAL A 53 4.21 5.28 9.39
N ILE A 54 4.70 5.39 10.63
CA ILE A 54 4.48 4.39 11.66
C ILE A 54 3.34 4.87 12.54
N THR A 55 2.28 4.07 12.65
CA THR A 55 1.13 4.40 13.48
C THR A 55 0.34 3.14 13.82
N ASN A 56 -0.30 3.15 14.98
CA ASN A 56 -1.25 2.09 15.35
C ASN A 56 -2.69 2.43 14.96
N LYS A 57 -2.88 3.58 14.29
CA LYS A 57 -4.18 4.05 13.83
C LYS A 57 -4.11 4.44 12.35
N PRO A 58 -3.81 3.48 11.46
CA PRO A 58 -3.65 3.80 10.05
C PRO A 58 -4.91 4.37 9.40
N GLU A 59 -6.09 4.09 9.96
CA GLU A 59 -7.34 4.63 9.46
C GLU A 59 -7.38 6.16 9.52
N GLU A 60 -6.60 6.78 10.41
CA GLU A 60 -6.54 8.24 10.51
C GLU A 60 -5.78 8.88 9.34
N LEU A 61 -4.98 8.10 8.64
CA LEU A 61 -4.21 8.57 7.48
C LEU A 61 -5.00 8.47 6.18
N LEU A 62 -6.09 7.72 6.18
CA LEU A 62 -6.83 7.40 4.98
C LEU A 62 -7.98 8.39 4.78
N ASP A 63 -8.10 8.92 3.57
CA ASP A 63 -9.21 9.81 3.19
C ASP A 63 -9.65 9.50 1.76
N ASP A 64 -10.63 10.25 1.28
CA ASP A 64 -11.23 10.02 -0.02
C ASP A 64 -10.34 10.47 -1.21
N SER A 65 -9.19 11.04 -0.92
CA SER A 65 -8.22 11.38 -1.98
C SER A 65 -7.48 10.17 -2.50
N TYR A 66 -7.50 9.05 -1.77
CA TYR A 66 -6.84 7.83 -2.19
C TYR A 66 -7.68 7.09 -3.24
N ASP A 67 -7.01 6.62 -4.26
CA ASP A 67 -7.64 5.88 -5.36
C ASP A 67 -7.66 4.38 -5.11
N MET A 68 -6.69 3.88 -4.34
CA MET A 68 -6.51 2.45 -4.16
C MET A 68 -5.84 2.16 -2.82
N MET A 69 -6.24 1.04 -2.21
CA MET A 69 -5.55 0.47 -1.05
C MET A 69 -4.98 -0.88 -1.41
N VAL A 70 -3.71 -1.08 -1.08
CA VAL A 70 -3.05 -2.39 -1.19
C VAL A 70 -2.83 -2.93 0.22
N LYS A 71 -3.23 -4.16 0.46
CA LYS A 71 -3.08 -4.78 1.77
C LYS A 71 -2.52 -6.18 1.68
N ASN A 72 -1.92 -6.64 2.77
CA ASN A 72 -1.53 -8.05 2.91
C ASN A 72 -2.79 -8.90 3.03
N PRO A 73 -2.86 -10.07 2.36
CA PRO A 73 -4.02 -10.96 2.48
C PRO A 73 -4.35 -11.37 3.90
N GLY A 74 -3.35 -11.37 4.80
CA GLY A 74 -3.55 -11.70 6.21
C GLY A 74 -4.30 -10.64 7.01
N ILE A 75 -4.45 -9.43 6.47
CA ILE A 75 -5.20 -8.38 7.12
C ILE A 75 -6.69 -8.60 6.83
N LEU A 76 -7.46 -8.79 7.91
CA LEU A 76 -8.87 -9.17 7.77
C LEU A 76 -9.74 -8.00 7.28
N PRO A 77 -10.85 -8.31 6.60
CA PRO A 77 -11.80 -7.27 6.17
C PRO A 77 -12.40 -6.48 7.33
N THR A 78 -12.36 -7.02 8.55
CA THR A 78 -12.85 -6.35 9.76
C THR A 78 -11.89 -5.30 10.30
N HIS A 79 -10.67 -5.21 9.78
CA HIS A 79 -9.72 -4.19 10.19
C HIS A 79 -10.30 -2.79 9.94
N LYS A 80 -10.17 -1.90 10.92
CA LYS A 80 -10.76 -0.55 10.83
C LYS A 80 -10.38 0.20 9.57
N CYS A 81 -9.12 0.08 9.17
CA CYS A 81 -8.63 0.78 7.98
C CYS A 81 -9.25 0.23 6.70
N VAL A 82 -9.44 -1.09 6.64
CA VAL A 82 -10.08 -1.73 5.49
C VAL A 82 -11.56 -1.34 5.43
N GLN A 83 -12.24 -1.29 6.57
CA GLN A 83 -13.62 -0.85 6.63
C GLN A 83 -13.77 0.59 6.17
N LYS A 84 -12.86 1.47 6.60
CA LYS A 84 -12.88 2.88 6.17
C LYS A 84 -12.69 2.99 4.67
N ALA A 85 -11.79 2.21 4.09
CA ALA A 85 -11.57 2.20 2.65
C ALA A 85 -12.86 1.82 1.90
N ARG A 86 -13.60 0.85 2.42
CA ARG A 86 -14.89 0.45 1.83
C ARG A 86 -15.91 1.57 1.92
N GLU A 87 -16.00 2.23 3.08
CA GLU A 87 -16.91 3.36 3.28
C GLU A 87 -16.62 4.50 2.31
N LEU A 88 -15.34 4.71 1.99
CA LEU A 88 -14.90 5.74 1.06
C LEU A 88 -14.92 5.29 -0.41
N ASN A 89 -15.38 4.07 -0.66
CA ASN A 89 -15.41 3.48 -2.02
C ASN A 89 -14.03 3.41 -2.68
N ILE A 90 -13.00 3.20 -1.86
CA ILE A 90 -11.63 3.03 -2.35
C ILE A 90 -11.45 1.57 -2.81
N LYS A 91 -10.89 1.39 -3.98
CA LYS A 91 -10.58 0.06 -4.50
C LYS A 91 -9.56 -0.62 -3.60
N ILE A 92 -9.87 -1.83 -3.15
CA ILE A 92 -8.99 -2.61 -2.29
C ILE A 92 -8.47 -3.82 -3.05
N ILE A 93 -7.15 -3.97 -3.11
CA ILE A 93 -6.53 -5.16 -3.66
C ILE A 93 -5.50 -5.69 -2.67
N ASN A 94 -5.25 -6.98 -2.70
CA ASN A 94 -4.17 -7.53 -1.90
C ASN A 94 -2.87 -7.58 -2.72
N GLU A 95 -1.76 -7.82 -2.04
CA GLU A 95 -0.44 -7.81 -2.68
C GLU A 95 -0.29 -8.93 -3.72
N VAL A 96 -0.97 -10.05 -3.50
CA VAL A 96 -0.95 -11.16 -4.45
C VAL A 96 -1.66 -10.77 -5.74
N GLU A 97 -2.83 -10.14 -5.62
CA GLU A 97 -3.58 -9.64 -6.77
C GLU A 97 -2.76 -8.62 -7.56
N LEU A 98 -2.06 -7.74 -6.84
CA LEU A 98 -1.20 -6.74 -7.47
C LEU A 98 -0.07 -7.39 -8.24
N ALA A 99 0.64 -8.32 -7.62
CA ALA A 99 1.74 -9.04 -8.26
C ALA A 99 1.26 -9.76 -9.52
N TYR A 100 0.11 -10.43 -9.42
CA TYR A 100 -0.47 -11.14 -10.54
C TYR A 100 -0.80 -10.21 -11.70
N SER A 101 -1.29 -9.01 -11.39
CA SER A 101 -1.64 -8.01 -12.41
C SER A 101 -0.43 -7.46 -13.16
N TYR A 102 0.76 -7.53 -12.55
CA TYR A 102 1.98 -6.99 -13.13
C TYR A 102 2.91 -8.02 -13.74
N LEU A 103 2.64 -9.29 -13.50
CA LEU A 103 3.43 -10.34 -14.13
C LEU A 103 3.05 -10.46 -15.60
N PRO A 104 4.03 -10.69 -16.48
CA PRO A 104 3.69 -10.97 -17.87
C PRO A 104 2.81 -12.21 -17.93
N HIS A 105 1.73 -12.11 -18.68
CA HIS A 105 0.83 -13.24 -18.89
C HIS A 105 1.34 -14.13 -20.01
N ASP A 106 2.63 -14.26 -20.11
CA ASP A 106 3.24 -15.16 -21.07
C ASP A 106 3.11 -16.57 -20.57
N ILE A 107 2.44 -17.29 -21.31
CA ILE A 107 2.29 -18.69 -21.03
C ILE A 107 3.01 -19.48 -22.10
#